data_cc7fb80f8012a77b21beb5bda745fa18
#
_entry.id   cc7fb80f8012a77b21beb5bda745fa18
#
_cell.length_a   1.000
_cell.length_b   1.000
_cell.length_c   1.000
_cell.angle_alpha   90.00
_cell.angle_beta   90.00
_cell.angle_gamma   90.00
#
_symmetry.space_group_name_H-M   'P 1'
#
loop_
_entity.id
_entity.type
_entity.pdbx_description
1 polymer ?
#
loop_
_entity_poly.entity_id
_entity_poly.type
_entity_poly.pdbx_seq_one_letter_code
_entity_poly.pdbx_strand_id
1 'polypeptide(L)'
;MLVEHYKENPCAGVMLNEVAFPNFPLIMRQSGLDFMILDSEHGGFDYSAMANLIMGARQAGLPVIVRLADNSRKDITKVMDMGADGVLLPMTNTADQIRQVVRYAKYAPEGQRGISTNRGHTFYNPGNLEE
;
A
#
# COMPACT_ATOMS: atom_id res chain seq x y z
N MET A 1 -13.90 -7.49 -1.58
CA MET A 1 -12.59 -7.03 -1.13
C MET A 1 -11.49 -7.87 -1.75
N LEU A 2 -10.25 -7.36 -1.92
CA LEU A 2 -9.13 -7.99 -2.64
C LEU A 2 -8.92 -9.49 -2.32
N VAL A 3 -8.92 -9.85 -1.05
CA VAL A 3 -8.63 -11.23 -0.62
C VAL A 3 -9.65 -12.24 -1.13
N GLU A 4 -10.92 -11.89 -1.24
CA GLU A 4 -11.97 -12.81 -1.69
C GLU A 4 -11.97 -12.99 -3.21
N HIS A 5 -11.69 -11.89 -3.95
CA HIS A 5 -11.57 -11.95 -5.40
C HIS A 5 -10.45 -12.91 -5.86
N TYR A 6 -9.34 -12.93 -5.14
CA TYR A 6 -8.15 -13.72 -5.50
C TYR A 6 -8.12 -15.14 -4.92
N LYS A 7 -9.06 -15.52 -4.07
CA LYS A 7 -9.14 -16.89 -3.55
C LYS A 7 -9.51 -17.92 -4.62
N GLU A 8 -10.27 -17.53 -5.61
CA GLU A 8 -10.84 -18.44 -6.60
C GLU A 8 -10.24 -18.25 -8.00
N ASN A 9 -9.50 -17.17 -8.22
CA ASN A 9 -8.94 -16.86 -9.54
C ASN A 9 -7.42 -16.67 -9.45
N PRO A 10 -6.64 -17.23 -10.39
CA PRO A 10 -5.22 -16.91 -10.49
C PRO A 10 -5.06 -15.42 -10.77
N CYS A 11 -4.15 -14.75 -10.07
CA CYS A 11 -3.84 -13.34 -10.26
C CYS A 11 -2.38 -13.16 -10.63
N ALA A 12 -2.08 -12.15 -11.43
CA ALA A 12 -0.74 -11.78 -11.85
C ALA A 12 -0.43 -10.34 -11.42
N GLY A 13 0.71 -10.16 -10.78
CA GLY A 13 1.18 -8.85 -10.35
C GLY A 13 2.65 -8.65 -10.65
N VAL A 14 3.13 -7.45 -10.38
CA VAL A 14 4.54 -7.09 -10.58
C VAL A 14 5.10 -6.43 -9.34
N MET A 15 6.37 -6.68 -9.04
CA MET A 15 7.12 -5.95 -8.03
C MET A 15 8.03 -4.93 -8.72
N LEU A 16 7.91 -3.67 -8.31
CA LEU A 16 8.71 -2.56 -8.80
C LEU A 16 9.76 -2.19 -7.78
N ASN A 17 11.02 -2.06 -8.25
CA ASN A 17 12.17 -1.72 -7.41
C ASN A 17 12.76 -0.35 -7.75
N GLU A 18 12.69 0.10 -9.01
CA GLU A 18 13.42 1.31 -9.45
C GLU A 18 12.62 2.22 -10.39
N VAL A 19 11.58 1.71 -11.05
CA VAL A 19 10.83 2.51 -12.04
C VAL A 19 9.82 3.41 -11.34
N ALA A 20 10.05 4.72 -11.37
CA ALA A 20 9.22 5.73 -10.70
C ALA A 20 8.37 6.57 -11.68
N PHE A 21 8.00 6.02 -12.84
CA PHE A 21 7.17 6.72 -13.82
C PHE A 21 5.70 6.78 -13.35
N PRO A 22 5.10 7.97 -13.15
CA PRO A 22 3.78 8.11 -12.51
C PRO A 22 2.64 7.41 -13.24
N ASN A 23 2.70 7.30 -14.58
CA ASN A 23 1.68 6.63 -15.38
C ASN A 23 1.88 5.10 -15.47
N PHE A 24 2.94 4.57 -14.88
CA PHE A 24 3.27 3.16 -14.95
C PHE A 24 2.15 2.24 -14.41
N PRO A 25 1.49 2.60 -13.28
CA PRO A 25 0.36 1.81 -12.77
C PRO A 25 -0.81 1.70 -13.77
N LEU A 26 -1.09 2.77 -14.51
CA LEU A 26 -2.13 2.74 -15.55
C LEU A 26 -1.76 1.80 -16.68
N ILE A 27 -0.52 1.82 -17.15
CA ILE A 27 -0.01 0.91 -18.19
C ILE A 27 -0.15 -0.55 -17.70
N MET A 28 0.24 -0.83 -16.46
CA MET A 28 0.12 -2.16 -15.87
C MET A 28 -1.33 -2.65 -15.81
N ARG A 29 -2.23 -1.78 -15.36
CA ARG A 29 -3.67 -2.11 -15.32
C ARG A 29 -4.21 -2.43 -16.70
N GLN A 30 -3.85 -1.64 -17.73
CA GLN A 30 -4.26 -1.86 -19.11
C GLN A 30 -3.62 -3.12 -19.73
N SER A 31 -2.49 -3.56 -19.21
CA SER A 31 -1.83 -4.81 -19.60
C SER A 31 -2.42 -6.06 -18.94
N GLY A 32 -3.47 -5.91 -18.12
CA GLY A 32 -4.16 -7.02 -17.48
C GLY A 32 -3.54 -7.49 -16.17
N LEU A 33 -2.64 -6.70 -15.56
CA LEU A 33 -2.13 -7.01 -14.22
C LEU A 33 -3.18 -6.70 -13.16
N ASP A 34 -3.23 -7.54 -12.13
CA ASP A 34 -4.23 -7.50 -11.07
C ASP A 34 -3.78 -6.68 -9.86
N PHE A 35 -2.47 -6.57 -9.62
CA PHE A 35 -1.90 -5.79 -8.53
C PHE A 35 -0.44 -5.41 -8.80
N MET A 36 0.07 -4.49 -8.00
CA MET A 36 1.50 -4.16 -7.97
C MET A 36 2.03 -4.15 -6.54
N ILE A 37 3.32 -4.44 -6.40
CA ILE A 37 4.07 -4.29 -5.16
C ILE A 37 5.15 -3.24 -5.39
N LEU A 38 5.22 -2.24 -4.51
CA LEU A 38 6.34 -1.31 -4.45
C LEU A 38 7.33 -1.79 -3.41
N ASP A 39 8.57 -1.92 -3.82
CA ASP A 39 9.64 -2.37 -2.93
C ASP A 39 10.36 -1.17 -2.30
N SER A 40 10.11 -0.91 -1.02
CA SER A 40 10.86 0.10 -0.27
C SER A 40 11.98 -0.50 0.60
N GLU A 41 12.13 -1.83 0.61
CA GLU A 41 13.24 -2.50 1.31
C GLU A 41 14.53 -2.45 0.50
N HIS A 42 14.46 -2.87 -0.76
CA HIS A 42 15.61 -2.91 -1.67
C HIS A 42 15.47 -2.00 -2.89
N GLY A 43 14.32 -1.37 -3.06
CA GLY A 43 14.05 -0.45 -4.14
C GLY A 43 14.62 0.96 -3.89
N GLY A 44 14.82 1.70 -4.97
CA GLY A 44 15.36 3.07 -4.94
C GLY A 44 14.32 4.17 -4.75
N PHE A 45 13.11 3.87 -4.26
CA PHE A 45 12.04 4.85 -4.14
C PHE A 45 12.18 5.71 -2.89
N ASP A 46 12.12 7.04 -3.06
CA ASP A 46 11.80 7.95 -1.98
C ASP A 46 10.28 8.01 -1.73
N TYR A 47 9.88 8.68 -0.65
CA TYR A 47 8.46 8.80 -0.31
C TYR A 47 7.64 9.57 -1.36
N SER A 48 8.24 10.49 -2.09
CA SER A 48 7.55 11.26 -3.14
C SER A 48 7.24 10.37 -4.34
N ALA A 49 8.21 9.59 -4.79
CA ALA A 49 8.02 8.61 -5.85
C ALA A 49 6.97 7.57 -5.48
N MET A 50 7.03 7.03 -4.26
CA MET A 50 6.03 6.09 -3.76
C MET A 50 4.63 6.70 -3.72
N ALA A 51 4.48 7.93 -3.22
CA ALA A 51 3.18 8.60 -3.17
C ALA A 51 2.57 8.79 -4.57
N ASN A 52 3.37 9.16 -5.57
CA ASN A 52 2.93 9.31 -6.95
C ASN A 52 2.51 7.97 -7.56
N LEU A 53 3.28 6.90 -7.35
CA LEU A 53 2.94 5.56 -7.85
C LEU A 53 1.70 4.99 -7.18
N ILE A 54 1.57 5.14 -5.87
CA ILE A 54 0.39 4.70 -5.11
C ILE A 54 -0.86 5.45 -5.59
N MET A 55 -0.77 6.78 -5.74
CA MET A 55 -1.90 7.57 -6.23
C MET A 55 -2.28 7.18 -7.66
N GLY A 56 -1.29 6.99 -8.54
CA GLY A 56 -1.52 6.50 -9.90
C GLY A 56 -2.19 5.12 -9.94
N ALA A 57 -1.77 4.20 -9.07
CA ALA A 57 -2.37 2.89 -8.94
C ALA A 57 -3.84 2.97 -8.48
N ARG A 58 -4.13 3.76 -7.47
CA ARG A 58 -5.50 3.99 -6.98
C ARG A 58 -6.40 4.58 -8.06
N GLN A 59 -5.93 5.58 -8.81
CA GLN A 59 -6.67 6.17 -9.92
C GLN A 59 -6.91 5.19 -11.07
N ALA A 60 -5.98 4.27 -11.30
CA ALA A 60 -6.11 3.20 -12.29
C ALA A 60 -6.98 2.02 -11.80
N GLY A 61 -7.39 2.00 -10.55
CA GLY A 61 -8.06 0.85 -9.93
C GLY A 61 -7.14 -0.39 -9.85
N LEU A 62 -5.83 -0.17 -9.72
CA LEU A 62 -4.83 -1.22 -9.56
C LEU A 62 -4.42 -1.31 -8.09
N PRO A 63 -4.74 -2.39 -7.38
CA PRO A 63 -4.32 -2.59 -6.01
C PRO A 63 -2.81 -2.48 -5.84
N VAL A 64 -2.37 -1.79 -4.77
CA VAL A 64 -0.95 -1.58 -4.49
C VAL A 64 -0.58 -1.97 -3.07
N ILE A 65 0.42 -2.83 -2.96
CA ILE A 65 1.03 -3.27 -1.71
C ILE A 65 2.43 -2.65 -1.63
N VAL A 66 2.84 -2.22 -0.45
CA VAL A 66 4.21 -1.72 -0.25
C VAL A 66 5.00 -2.71 0.60
N ARG A 67 6.13 -3.22 0.08
CA ARG A 67 7.11 -3.94 0.88
C ARG A 67 7.90 -2.89 1.68
N LEU A 68 7.79 -2.96 3.00
CA LEU A 68 8.43 -2.01 3.91
C LEU A 68 9.93 -2.29 4.06
N ALA A 69 10.69 -1.27 4.40
CA ALA A 69 12.10 -1.43 4.78
C ALA A 69 12.23 -1.99 6.20
N ASP A 70 11.29 -1.66 7.07
CA ASP A 70 11.19 -2.19 8.43
C ASP A 70 9.73 -2.20 8.93
N ASN A 71 9.52 -2.66 10.15
CA ASN A 71 8.19 -2.71 10.79
C ASN A 71 7.91 -1.48 11.66
N SER A 72 8.52 -0.33 11.37
CA SER A 72 8.35 0.88 12.14
C SER A 72 6.94 1.45 11.99
N ARG A 73 6.42 2.02 13.08
CA ARG A 73 5.15 2.75 13.04
C ARG A 73 5.16 3.87 12.00
N LYS A 74 6.31 4.55 11.87
CA LYS A 74 6.47 5.68 10.94
C LYS A 74 6.23 5.25 9.50
N ASP A 75 6.87 4.19 9.05
CA ASP A 75 6.80 3.75 7.65
C ASP A 75 5.44 3.14 7.34
N ILE A 76 4.90 2.32 8.25
CA ILE A 76 3.54 1.77 8.12
C ILE A 76 2.51 2.89 7.99
N THR A 77 2.51 3.86 8.91
CA THR A 77 1.55 4.97 8.86
C THR A 77 1.68 5.77 7.57
N LYS A 78 2.92 6.06 7.14
CA LYS A 78 3.15 6.85 5.93
C LYS A 78 2.61 6.18 4.66
N VAL A 79 2.92 4.91 4.44
CA VAL A 79 2.46 4.23 3.22
C VAL A 79 0.94 4.03 3.22
N MET A 80 0.35 3.76 4.38
CA MET A 80 -1.11 3.71 4.51
C MET A 80 -1.77 5.07 4.27
N ASP A 81 -1.16 6.17 4.72
CA ASP A 81 -1.65 7.53 4.46
C ASP A 81 -1.48 7.96 2.99
N MET A 82 -0.51 7.42 2.27
CA MET A 82 -0.41 7.56 0.81
C MET A 82 -1.53 6.83 0.08
N GLY A 83 -2.16 5.84 0.72
CA GLY A 83 -3.27 5.06 0.18
C GLY A 83 -2.90 3.69 -0.33
N ALA A 84 -1.81 3.09 0.17
CA ALA A 84 -1.53 1.67 -0.11
C ALA A 84 -2.67 0.78 0.41
N ASP A 85 -3.02 -0.26 -0.35
CA ASP A 85 -4.05 -1.24 0.03
C ASP A 85 -3.54 -2.25 1.06
N GLY A 86 -2.22 -2.37 1.20
CA GLY A 86 -1.60 -3.26 2.16
C GLY A 86 -0.10 -3.06 2.28
N VAL A 87 0.48 -3.76 3.25
CA VAL A 87 1.92 -3.79 3.48
C VAL A 87 2.44 -5.22 3.44
N LEU A 88 3.63 -5.40 2.88
CA LEU A 88 4.40 -6.64 2.93
C LEU A 88 5.54 -6.44 3.93
N LEU A 89 5.59 -7.32 4.92
CA LEU A 89 6.53 -7.19 6.02
C LEU A 89 7.82 -7.95 5.75
N PRO A 90 8.98 -7.30 5.81
CA PRO A 90 10.25 -8.00 5.77
C PRO A 90 10.50 -8.74 7.10
N MET A 91 11.21 -9.83 7.05
CA MET A 91 11.82 -10.51 8.21
C MET A 91 10.89 -10.71 9.43
N THR A 92 9.62 -11.04 9.18
CA THR A 92 8.65 -11.25 10.27
C THR A 92 8.80 -12.65 10.85
N ASN A 93 9.16 -12.74 12.13
CA ASN A 93 9.47 -14.00 12.80
C ASN A 93 8.47 -14.37 13.93
N THR A 94 7.65 -13.41 14.39
CA THR A 94 6.74 -13.63 15.51
C THR A 94 5.34 -13.11 15.23
N ALA A 95 4.33 -13.73 15.85
CA ALA A 95 2.95 -13.27 15.79
C ALA A 95 2.78 -11.86 16.41
N ASP A 96 3.60 -11.51 17.40
CA ASP A 96 3.51 -10.18 18.02
C ASP A 96 3.96 -9.06 17.09
N GLN A 97 4.96 -9.31 16.25
CA GLN A 97 5.34 -8.36 15.20
C GLN A 97 4.16 -8.11 14.23
N ILE A 98 3.45 -9.16 13.82
CA ILE A 98 2.26 -9.01 12.95
C ILE A 98 1.16 -8.21 13.67
N ARG A 99 0.84 -8.54 14.91
CA ARG A 99 -0.15 -7.80 15.70
C ARG A 99 0.21 -6.33 15.84
N GLN A 100 1.50 -6.02 16.03
CA GLN A 100 1.97 -4.65 16.11
C GLN A 100 1.77 -3.88 14.79
N VAL A 101 2.05 -4.51 13.66
CA VAL A 101 1.81 -3.91 12.34
C VAL A 101 0.33 -3.63 12.12
N VAL A 102 -0.56 -4.59 12.46
CA VAL A 102 -2.02 -4.37 12.39
C VAL A 102 -2.42 -3.16 13.23
N ARG A 103 -1.89 -3.02 14.45
CA ARG A 103 -2.16 -1.85 15.31
C ARG A 103 -1.75 -0.53 14.67
N TYR A 104 -0.65 -0.50 13.90
CA TYR A 104 -0.17 0.71 13.24
C TYR A 104 -0.87 1.01 11.93
N ALA A 105 -1.39 -0.02 11.24
CA ALA A 105 -2.07 0.11 9.96
C ALA A 105 -3.56 0.44 10.09
N LYS A 106 -4.22 -0.04 11.16
CA LYS A 106 -5.67 0.07 11.37
C LYS A 106 -6.03 1.24 12.30
N TYR A 107 -7.22 1.82 12.07
CA TYR A 107 -7.82 2.79 12.98
C TYR A 107 -8.44 2.09 14.21
N ALA A 108 -8.77 2.88 15.23
CA ALA A 108 -9.56 2.39 16.37
C ALA A 108 -10.94 1.90 15.89
N PRO A 109 -11.50 0.83 16.47
CA PRO A 109 -11.04 0.08 17.62
C PRO A 109 -10.00 -1.01 17.32
N GLU A 110 -9.80 -1.40 16.06
CA GLU A 110 -8.90 -2.49 15.67
C GLU A 110 -7.42 -2.16 15.81
N GLY A 111 -7.08 -0.89 15.74
CA GLY A 111 -5.71 -0.42 15.76
C GLY A 111 -5.53 0.92 16.49
N GLN A 112 -4.37 1.53 16.24
CA GLN A 112 -3.93 2.78 16.87
C GLN A 112 -3.34 3.76 15.85
N ARG A 113 -3.70 3.62 14.56
CA ARG A 113 -3.29 4.56 13.53
C ARG A 113 -3.89 5.93 13.81
N GLY A 114 -3.06 6.99 13.75
CA GLY A 114 -3.55 8.35 13.83
C GLY A 114 -4.40 8.71 12.61
N ILE A 115 -5.52 9.38 12.84
CA ILE A 115 -6.41 9.81 11.76
C ILE A 115 -5.85 11.07 11.11
N SER A 116 -5.68 11.03 9.79
CA SER A 116 -5.36 12.20 8.96
C SER A 116 -6.25 12.14 7.71
N THR A 117 -7.30 12.93 7.69
CA THR A 117 -8.34 12.86 6.65
C THR A 117 -8.00 13.57 5.35
N ASN A 118 -6.87 14.30 5.31
CA ASN A 118 -6.43 15.05 4.14
C ASN A 118 -5.14 14.44 3.56
N ARG A 119 -5.22 13.22 3.08
CA ARG A 119 -4.10 12.44 2.54
C ARG A 119 -4.53 11.60 1.33
N GLY A 120 -3.58 10.90 0.73
CA GLY A 120 -3.79 10.08 -0.47
C GLY A 120 -4.87 9.01 -0.30
N HIS A 121 -4.96 8.35 0.85
CA HIS A 121 -5.96 7.31 1.11
C HIS A 121 -7.40 7.81 1.05
N THR A 122 -7.66 9.09 1.31
CA THR A 122 -8.97 9.73 1.15
C THR A 122 -9.11 10.51 -0.16
N PHE A 123 -8.15 10.45 -1.07
CA PHE A 123 -8.07 11.35 -2.22
C PHE A 123 -8.15 12.85 -1.83
N TYR A 124 -7.57 13.20 -0.67
CA TYR A 124 -7.59 14.55 -0.08
C TYR A 124 -9.01 15.08 0.22
N ASN A 125 -10.00 14.21 0.27
CA ASN A 125 -11.36 14.53 0.67
C ASN A 125 -11.71 13.85 2.01
N PRO A 126 -11.88 14.61 3.11
CA PRO A 126 -12.21 14.04 4.42
C PRO A 126 -13.48 13.19 4.45
N GLY A 127 -14.41 13.44 3.53
CA GLY A 127 -15.64 12.64 3.41
C GLY A 127 -15.42 11.21 2.87
N ASN A 128 -14.23 10.90 2.37
CA ASN A 128 -13.88 9.58 1.87
C ASN A 128 -13.14 8.70 2.91
N LEU A 129 -13.15 9.09 4.17
CA LEU A 129 -12.57 8.24 5.22
C LEU A 129 -13.46 7.01 5.38
N GLU A 130 -12.97 5.87 4.91
CA GLU A 130 -13.59 4.56 5.16
C GLU A 130 -13.07 4.03 6.51
N GLU A 131 -13.99 3.54 7.34
CA GLU A 131 -13.69 2.93 8.64
C GLU A 131 -13.10 1.52 8.51
#